data_571e62e96e569c7bbe481d5369c3270e
#
_entry.id   571e62e96e569c7bbe481d5369c3270e
#
_cell.length_a   1.000
_cell.length_b   1.000
_cell.length_c   1.000
_cell.angle_alpha   90.00
_cell.angle_beta   90.00
_cell.angle_gamma   90.00
#
_symmetry.space_group_name_H-M   'P 1'
#
loop_
_entity.id
_entity.type
_entity.pdbx_description
1 polymer ?
#
loop_
_entity_poly.entity_id
_entity_poly.type
_entity_poly.pdbx_seq_one_letter_code
_entity_poly.pdbx_strand_id
1 'polypeptide(L)'
;MIDMARTTTTSGATARRATRSRAEQLDLVDGIDELAGAILTLRTADEVTRFLRDLCTRAELEALVHRWQTARLLDEGVPYLEIAERVPTSTATVTRVAQWVRHGTGGYRIALERKKRR
;
A
#
# COMPACT_ATOMS: atom_id res chain seq x y z
N MET A 1 12.97 -1.58 -19.03
CA MET A 1 12.94 -2.11 -18.76
C MET A 1 12.79 -2.90 -18.54
N ILE A 2 13.05 -3.14 -18.59
CA ILE A 2 12.97 -4.03 -18.36
C ILE A 2 13.07 -4.85 -18.31
N ASP A 3 13.15 -5.18 -18.49
CA ASP A 3 13.24 -6.12 -18.42
C ASP A 3 13.62 -6.81 -18.48
N MET A 4 14.01 -6.82 -18.72
CA MET A 4 14.44 -7.51 -18.81
C MET A 4 14.95 -8.32 -18.61
N ALA A 5 15.33 -8.23 -18.59
CA ALA A 5 16.18 -8.91 -18.31
C ALA A 5 16.06 -9.97 -17.61
N ARG A 6 15.64 -10.35 -17.32
CA ARG A 6 15.43 -11.12 -16.68
C ARG A 6 15.54 -12.27 -16.91
N THR A 7 15.84 -12.58 -17.35
CA THR A 7 15.61 -13.54 -17.87
C THR A 7 16.46 -14.56 -17.66
N THR A 8 17.22 -14.86 -17.47
CA THR A 8 18.00 -15.69 -17.42
C THR A 8 18.12 -16.45 -16.39
N THR A 9 17.91 -17.13 -15.92
CA THR A 9 17.78 -17.90 -15.08
C THR A 9 18.59 -19.01 -14.89
N THR A 10 19.40 -19.21 -14.29
CA THR A 10 20.20 -20.32 -14.00
C THR A 10 20.24 -20.53 -12.52
N SER A 11 20.90 -21.55 -12.05
CA SER A 11 21.00 -21.84 -10.62
C SER A 11 21.73 -20.70 -9.90
N GLY A 12 22.69 -20.12 -10.54
CA GLY A 12 23.36 -18.95 -9.97
C GLY A 12 22.40 -17.80 -9.78
N ALA A 13 21.43 -17.69 -10.68
CA ALA A 13 20.43 -16.64 -10.57
C ALA A 13 19.54 -16.86 -9.34
N THR A 14 19.25 -18.10 -8.98
CA THR A 14 18.47 -18.39 -7.79
C THR A 14 19.19 -17.95 -6.52
N ALA A 15 20.46 -18.27 -6.41
CA ALA A 15 21.25 -17.88 -5.23
C ALA A 15 21.35 -16.36 -5.14
N ARG A 16 21.59 -15.71 -6.26
CA ARG A 16 21.66 -14.26 -6.29
C ARG A 16 20.34 -13.62 -5.94
N ARG A 17 19.25 -14.26 -6.34
CA ARG A 17 17.92 -13.76 -6.02
C ARG A 17 17.68 -13.78 -4.52
N ALA A 18 18.07 -14.84 -3.84
CA ALA A 18 17.89 -14.92 -2.39
C ALA A 18 18.72 -13.85 -1.68
N THR A 19 19.98 -13.65 -2.10
CA THR A 19 20.84 -12.62 -1.52
C THR A 19 20.27 -11.23 -1.76
N ARG A 20 19.83 -10.99 -2.99
CA ARG A 20 19.26 -9.72 -3.35
C ARG A 20 17.96 -9.44 -2.60
N SER A 21 17.16 -10.48 -2.36
CA SER A 21 15.92 -10.35 -1.64
C SER A 21 16.15 -9.84 -0.21
N ARG A 22 17.20 -10.36 0.43
CA ARG A 22 17.55 -9.89 1.77
C ARG A 22 18.01 -8.43 1.75
N ALA A 23 18.86 -8.07 0.79
CA ALA A 23 19.32 -6.70 0.64
C ALA A 23 18.16 -5.77 0.33
N GLU A 24 17.24 -6.22 -0.53
CA GLU A 24 16.06 -5.44 -0.88
C GLU A 24 15.18 -5.20 0.35
N GLN A 25 15.05 -6.18 1.24
CA GLN A 25 14.26 -6.02 2.46
C GLN A 25 14.88 -4.99 3.40
N LEU A 26 16.20 -5.00 3.54
CA LEU A 26 16.89 -4.01 4.36
C LEU A 26 16.74 -2.62 3.77
N ASP A 27 16.91 -2.50 2.45
CA ASP A 27 16.73 -1.23 1.76
C ASP A 27 15.30 -0.73 1.91
N LEU A 28 14.33 -1.64 1.85
CA LEU A 28 12.94 -1.27 1.98
C LEU A 28 12.64 -0.74 3.39
N VAL A 29 13.16 -1.38 4.42
CA VAL A 29 12.95 -0.93 5.79
C VAL A 29 13.51 0.49 5.98
N ASP A 30 14.76 0.70 5.55
CA ASP A 30 15.38 2.01 5.64
C ASP A 30 14.63 3.04 4.79
N GLY A 31 14.21 2.63 3.59
CA GLY A 31 13.48 3.51 2.69
C GLY A 31 12.12 3.91 3.22
N ILE A 32 11.43 2.99 3.88
CA ILE A 32 10.14 3.30 4.49
C ILE A 32 10.30 4.31 5.62
N ASP A 33 11.34 4.15 6.43
CA ASP A 33 11.60 5.10 7.52
C ASP A 33 11.86 6.50 6.97
N GLU A 34 12.64 6.59 5.91
CA GLU A 34 12.91 7.85 5.24
C GLU A 34 11.63 8.48 4.71
N LEU A 35 10.82 7.69 4.03
CA LEU A 35 9.56 8.15 3.46
C LEU A 35 8.60 8.59 4.55
N ALA A 36 8.52 7.82 5.62
CA ALA A 36 7.67 8.16 6.76
C ALA A 36 8.10 9.51 7.35
N GLY A 37 9.41 9.74 7.46
CA GLY A 37 9.92 11.01 7.91
C GLY A 37 9.49 12.16 7.02
N ALA A 38 9.54 11.95 5.71
CA ALA A 38 9.11 12.97 4.75
C ALA A 38 7.61 13.26 4.91
N ILE A 39 6.81 12.21 5.03
CA ILE A 39 5.36 12.36 5.20
C ILE A 39 5.05 13.15 6.47
N LEU A 40 5.80 12.90 7.54
CA LEU A 40 5.56 13.56 8.81
C LEU A 40 5.88 15.06 8.78
N THR A 41 6.60 15.54 7.78
CA THR A 41 6.86 16.98 7.65
C THR A 41 5.66 17.73 7.07
N LEU A 42 4.73 17.02 6.47
CA LEU A 42 3.58 17.63 5.80
C LEU A 42 2.55 18.07 6.86
N ARG A 43 1.98 19.25 6.66
CA ARG A 43 1.13 19.88 7.66
C ARG A 43 -0.33 20.02 7.25
N THR A 44 -0.62 19.95 5.95
CA THR A 44 -1.98 20.13 5.47
C THR A 44 -2.34 19.03 4.49
N ALA A 45 -3.64 18.83 4.31
CA ALA A 45 -4.13 17.86 3.33
C ALA A 45 -3.65 18.23 1.91
N ASP A 46 -3.56 19.54 1.62
CA ASP A 46 -3.09 19.98 0.33
C ASP A 46 -1.63 19.56 0.10
N GLU A 47 -0.78 19.72 1.12
CA GLU A 47 0.62 19.31 1.02
C GLU A 47 0.74 17.80 0.82
N VAL A 48 -0.05 17.04 1.55
CA VAL A 48 -0.06 15.58 1.40
C VAL A 48 -0.50 15.19 -0.02
N THR A 49 -1.54 15.83 -0.50
CA THR A 49 -2.06 15.57 -1.86
C THR A 49 -1.00 15.84 -2.91
N ARG A 50 -0.30 16.97 -2.80
CA ARG A 50 0.76 17.32 -3.75
C ARG A 50 1.88 16.31 -3.70
N PHE A 51 2.30 15.93 -2.51
CA PHE A 51 3.38 14.97 -2.34
C PHE A 51 3.01 13.63 -2.95
N LEU A 52 1.80 13.14 -2.68
CA LEU A 52 1.35 11.86 -3.22
C LEU A 52 1.23 11.91 -4.75
N ARG A 53 0.76 13.03 -5.30
CA ARG A 53 0.65 13.17 -6.75
C ARG A 53 2.02 13.18 -7.44
N ASP A 54 3.01 13.75 -6.78
CA ASP A 54 4.37 13.75 -7.34
C ASP A 54 5.06 12.39 -7.17
N LEU A 55 4.81 11.74 -6.04
CA LEU A 55 5.49 10.49 -5.70
C LEU A 55 4.94 9.28 -6.44
N CYS A 56 3.62 9.24 -6.62
CA CYS A 56 2.94 8.06 -7.15
C CYS A 56 2.53 8.26 -8.60
N THR A 57 2.54 7.17 -9.37
CA THR A 57 1.88 7.19 -10.67
C THR A 57 0.39 7.29 -10.43
N ARG A 58 -0.36 7.64 -11.48
CA ARG A 58 -1.82 7.72 -11.37
C ARG A 58 -2.41 6.38 -10.94
N ALA A 59 -1.94 5.29 -11.52
CA ALA A 59 -2.44 3.95 -11.19
C ALA A 59 -2.15 3.60 -9.73
N GLU A 60 -0.97 3.96 -9.25
CA GLU A 60 -0.61 3.73 -7.85
C GLU A 60 -1.50 4.53 -6.92
N LEU A 61 -1.74 5.78 -7.27
CA LEU A 61 -2.58 6.64 -6.45
C LEU A 61 -4.02 6.14 -6.41
N GLU A 62 -4.55 5.71 -7.55
CA GLU A 62 -5.88 5.12 -7.60
C GLU A 62 -5.96 3.88 -6.72
N ALA A 63 -4.94 3.03 -6.77
CA ALA A 63 -4.91 1.84 -5.93
C ALA A 63 -4.92 2.18 -4.44
N LEU A 64 -4.15 3.19 -4.05
CA LEU A 64 -4.12 3.64 -2.65
C LEU A 64 -5.49 4.17 -2.22
N VAL A 65 -6.11 4.98 -3.07
CA VAL A 65 -7.44 5.54 -2.79
C VAL A 65 -8.47 4.44 -2.62
N HIS A 66 -8.46 3.47 -3.54
CA HIS A 66 -9.43 2.36 -3.49
C HIS A 66 -9.24 1.49 -2.24
N ARG A 67 -7.98 1.26 -1.84
CA ARG A 67 -7.72 0.51 -0.61
C ARG A 67 -8.22 1.25 0.61
N TRP A 68 -8.01 2.54 0.65
CA TRP A 68 -8.48 3.34 1.79
C TRP A 68 -10.00 3.37 1.86
N GLN A 69 -10.67 3.59 0.71
CA GLN A 69 -12.12 3.58 0.66
C GLN A 69 -12.68 2.23 1.09
N THR A 70 -12.05 1.15 0.64
CA THR A 70 -12.44 -0.21 1.01
C THR A 70 -12.30 -0.41 2.52
N ALA A 71 -11.18 0.00 3.09
CA ALA A 71 -10.95 -0.14 4.53
C ALA A 71 -12.00 0.63 5.33
N ARG A 72 -12.34 1.82 4.88
CA ARG A 72 -13.35 2.63 5.55
C ARG A 72 -14.73 1.95 5.55
N LEU A 73 -15.11 1.40 4.39
CA LEU A 73 -16.40 0.73 4.28
C LEU A 73 -16.43 -0.57 5.09
N LEU A 74 -15.31 -1.30 5.12
CA LEU A 74 -15.19 -2.48 5.97
C LEU A 74 -15.38 -2.12 7.43
N ASP A 75 -14.80 -1.03 7.85
CA ASP A 75 -14.89 -0.57 9.24
C ASP A 75 -16.31 -0.16 9.59
N GLU A 76 -17.08 0.30 8.61
CA GLU A 76 -18.48 0.64 8.79
C GLU A 76 -19.41 -0.57 8.74
N GLY A 77 -18.87 -1.76 8.46
CA GLY A 77 -19.65 -2.98 8.43
C GLY A 77 -20.36 -3.25 7.12
N VAL A 78 -19.96 -2.58 6.05
CA VAL A 78 -20.60 -2.77 4.74
C VAL A 78 -20.23 -4.16 4.22
N PRO A 79 -21.20 -4.92 3.68
CA PRO A 79 -20.89 -6.25 3.13
C PRO A 79 -19.91 -6.20 1.95
N TYR A 80 -19.11 -7.24 1.83
CA TYR A 80 -18.03 -7.28 0.82
C TYR A 80 -18.54 -7.06 -0.61
N LEU A 81 -19.65 -7.67 -0.96
CA LEU A 81 -20.21 -7.52 -2.31
C LEU A 81 -20.61 -6.08 -2.58
N GLU A 82 -21.18 -5.44 -1.59
CA GLU A 82 -21.60 -4.05 -1.73
C GLU A 82 -20.38 -3.14 -1.86
N ILE A 83 -19.32 -3.42 -1.11
CA ILE A 83 -18.08 -2.66 -1.22
C ILE A 83 -17.53 -2.76 -2.64
N ALA A 84 -17.51 -3.98 -3.20
CA ALA A 84 -16.99 -4.21 -4.55
C ALA A 84 -17.82 -3.46 -5.61
N GLU A 85 -19.07 -3.16 -5.32
CA GLU A 85 -19.92 -2.38 -6.23
C GLU A 85 -19.68 -0.88 -6.06
N ARG A 86 -19.45 -0.43 -4.85
CA ARG A 86 -19.31 1.00 -4.55
C ARG A 86 -17.90 1.51 -4.83
N VAL A 87 -16.89 0.65 -4.67
CA VAL A 87 -15.51 0.97 -4.98
C VAL A 87 -15.14 0.14 -6.21
N PRO A 88 -14.54 0.72 -7.24
CA PRO A 88 -14.22 -0.05 -8.45
C PRO A 88 -13.08 -1.04 -8.16
N THR A 89 -13.43 -2.15 -7.54
CA THR A 89 -12.48 -3.16 -7.11
C THR A 89 -13.18 -4.53 -7.14
N SER A 90 -12.42 -5.60 -6.93
CA SER A 90 -12.96 -6.95 -6.89
C SER A 90 -13.18 -7.41 -5.46
N THR A 91 -14.04 -8.42 -5.29
CA THR A 91 -14.23 -9.00 -3.95
C THR A 91 -12.94 -9.60 -3.42
N ALA A 92 -12.08 -10.09 -4.31
CA ALA A 92 -10.77 -10.60 -3.91
C ALA A 92 -9.92 -9.50 -3.27
N THR A 93 -9.96 -8.30 -3.84
CA THR A 93 -9.24 -7.16 -3.29
C THR A 93 -9.85 -6.75 -1.95
N VAL A 94 -11.19 -6.74 -1.85
CA VAL A 94 -11.86 -6.43 -0.58
C VAL A 94 -11.41 -7.40 0.51
N THR A 95 -11.37 -8.69 0.19
CA THR A 95 -10.93 -9.71 1.14
C THR A 95 -9.49 -9.47 1.59
N ARG A 96 -8.63 -9.10 0.64
CA ARG A 96 -7.23 -8.84 0.94
C ARG A 96 -7.06 -7.63 1.85
N VAL A 97 -7.79 -6.56 1.57
CA VAL A 97 -7.75 -5.38 2.44
C VAL A 97 -8.26 -5.72 3.83
N ALA A 98 -9.34 -6.53 3.91
CA ALA A 98 -9.88 -6.96 5.20
C ALA A 98 -8.83 -7.70 6.03
N GLN A 99 -8.02 -8.54 5.39
CA GLN A 99 -6.93 -9.23 6.07
C GLN A 99 -5.91 -8.25 6.66
N TRP A 100 -5.54 -7.24 5.91
CA TRP A 100 -4.57 -6.25 6.41
C TRP A 100 -5.17 -5.38 7.51
N VAL A 101 -6.45 -5.06 7.43
CA VAL A 101 -7.11 -4.30 8.49
C VAL A 101 -7.11 -5.10 9.79
N ARG A 102 -7.35 -6.42 9.70
CA ARG A 102 -7.43 -7.27 10.89
C ARG A 102 -6.08 -7.75 11.39
N HIS A 103 -5.18 -8.11 10.48
CA HIS A 103 -3.96 -8.81 10.82
C HIS A 103 -2.69 -8.11 10.35
N GLY A 104 -2.79 -6.87 9.89
CA GLY A 104 -1.62 -6.12 9.46
C GLY A 104 -0.86 -5.53 10.63
N THR A 105 -0.04 -4.53 10.34
CA THR A 105 0.82 -3.90 11.33
C THR A 105 0.09 -2.83 12.16
N GLY A 106 -1.18 -2.64 11.93
CA GLY A 106 -1.99 -1.69 12.69
C GLY A 106 -2.17 -0.33 12.04
N GLY A 107 -1.56 -0.11 10.87
CA GLY A 107 -1.65 1.19 10.21
C GLY A 107 -3.06 1.58 9.83
N TYR A 108 -3.82 0.66 9.25
CA TYR A 108 -5.21 0.92 8.92
C TYR A 108 -6.01 1.29 10.18
N ARG A 109 -5.80 0.53 11.26
CA ARG A 109 -6.55 0.76 12.48
C ARG A 109 -6.26 2.13 13.08
N ILE A 110 -5.00 2.51 13.11
CA ILE A 110 -4.61 3.83 13.61
C ILE A 110 -5.31 4.93 12.81
N ALA A 111 -5.22 4.83 11.49
CA ALA A 111 -5.81 5.86 10.63
C ALA A 111 -7.32 5.90 10.73
N LEU A 112 -7.96 4.72 10.74
CA LEU A 112 -9.41 4.63 10.84
C LEU A 112 -9.91 5.23 12.16
N GLU A 113 -9.24 4.91 13.27
CA GLU A 113 -9.64 5.42 14.57
C GLU A 113 -9.49 6.93 14.67
N ARG A 114 -8.35 7.43 14.21
CA ARG A 114 -8.09 8.86 14.30
C ARG A 114 -8.98 9.67 13.38
N LYS A 115 -9.32 9.12 12.23
CA LYS A 115 -10.20 9.78 11.28
C LYS A 115 -11.60 9.91 11.87
N LYS A 116 -12.07 8.90 12.62
CA LYS A 116 -13.38 8.94 13.26
C LYS A 116 -13.50 10.03 14.31
N ARG A 117 -12.40 10.33 14.98
CA ARG A 117 -12.42 11.33 16.06
C ARG A 117 -12.48 12.75 15.54
N ARG A 118 -12.35 12.91 14.24
CA ARG A 118 -12.48 14.22 13.62
C ARG A 118 -13.85 14.38 13.04
#